data_3986c1e7f5f77d4dee263ed846a5d11f
#
_entry.id   3986c1e7f5f77d4dee263ed846a5d11f
#
_cell.length_a   1.000
_cell.length_b   1.000
_cell.length_c   1.000
_cell.angle_alpha   90.00
_cell.angle_beta   90.00
_cell.angle_gamma   90.00
#
_symmetry.space_group_name_H-M   'P 1'
#
loop_
_entity.id
_entity.type
_entity.pdbx_description
1 polymer ?
#
loop_
_entity_poly.entity_id
_entity_poly.type
_entity_poly.pdbx_seq_one_letter_code
_entity_poly.pdbx_strand_id
1 'polypeptide(L)'
;MPTSYGRHDATLYIHGSAASRMLRQITKDGVPVCITVTLLDGLVLARSVFNHSMNYRSVVILGKATLAEDPQEKLAALRTLSEHILPGRWEDARQPNERELKATSVLRVPIEEFSAKVRGGPPIDDEEDYSFPTWAGVVPLEMVAAKPIDDARLLAGKEVPAYARNYTRKR
;
A
#
# COMPACT_ATOMS: atom_id res chain seq x y z
N MET A 1 -3.12 10.26 6.08
CA MET A 1 -3.49 9.15 6.98
C MET A 1 -3.10 7.84 6.31
N PRO A 2 -2.37 6.94 6.99
CA PRO A 2 -2.08 5.61 6.44
C PRO A 2 -3.36 4.79 6.32
N THR A 3 -3.52 4.08 5.21
CA THR A 3 -4.66 3.20 4.94
C THR A 3 -4.25 2.06 4.01
N SER A 4 -4.92 0.93 4.12
CA SER A 4 -4.81 -0.13 3.13
C SER A 4 -5.62 0.25 1.89
N TYR A 5 -5.13 -0.18 0.74
CA TYR A 5 -5.83 0.00 -0.53
C TYR A 5 -5.89 -1.31 -1.32
N GLY A 6 -6.83 -1.39 -2.24
CA GLY A 6 -6.87 -2.41 -3.27
C GLY A 6 -7.05 -1.73 -4.63
N ARG A 7 -6.51 -2.33 -5.67
CA ARG A 7 -6.67 -1.84 -7.04
C ARG A 7 -7.39 -2.87 -7.90
N HIS A 8 -8.40 -2.43 -8.61
CA HIS A 8 -9.03 -3.17 -9.69
C HIS A 8 -9.06 -2.27 -10.92
N ASP A 9 -8.40 -2.69 -11.99
CA ASP A 9 -8.19 -1.92 -13.21
C ASP A 9 -7.66 -0.49 -12.94
N ALA A 10 -8.37 0.53 -13.34
CA ALA A 10 -8.05 1.95 -13.13
C ALA A 10 -8.76 2.54 -11.90
N THR A 11 -9.14 1.73 -10.93
CA THR A 11 -9.81 2.21 -9.71
C THR A 11 -9.07 1.73 -8.47
N LEU A 12 -8.81 2.67 -7.54
CA LEU A 12 -8.38 2.35 -6.19
C LEU A 12 -9.58 2.28 -5.27
N TYR A 13 -9.57 1.28 -4.40
CA TYR A 13 -10.49 1.17 -3.28
C TYR A 13 -9.76 1.34 -1.97
N ILE A 14 -10.33 2.14 -1.08
CA ILE A 14 -9.90 2.28 0.31
C ILE A 14 -11.12 2.10 1.21
N HIS A 15 -10.92 1.67 2.44
CA HIS A 15 -12.03 1.46 3.36
C HIS A 15 -11.76 2.03 4.74
N GLY A 16 -12.82 2.20 5.50
CA GLY A 16 -12.74 2.64 6.88
C GLY A 16 -14.08 2.51 7.58
N SER A 17 -14.09 2.80 8.87
CA SER A 17 -15.34 2.83 9.65
C SER A 17 -16.27 3.94 9.13
N ALA A 18 -17.54 3.61 8.93
CA ALA A 18 -18.58 4.61 8.62
C ALA A 18 -18.71 5.68 9.72
N ALA A 19 -18.21 5.42 10.93
CA ALA A 19 -18.14 6.38 12.02
C ALA A 19 -16.93 7.33 11.93
N SER A 20 -16.00 7.10 10.99
CA SER A 20 -14.82 7.96 10.81
C SER A 20 -15.21 9.39 10.46
N ARG A 21 -14.65 10.36 11.20
CA ARG A 21 -14.90 11.79 10.96
C ARG A 21 -14.54 12.19 9.53
N MET A 22 -13.46 11.68 8.98
CA MET A 22 -13.03 11.94 7.62
C MET A 22 -14.03 11.41 6.59
N LEU A 23 -14.54 10.18 6.79
CA LEU A 23 -15.45 9.54 5.86
C LEU A 23 -16.87 10.14 5.90
N ARG A 24 -17.30 10.71 7.04
CA ARG A 24 -18.57 11.42 7.15
C ARG A 24 -18.63 12.73 6.37
N GLN A 25 -17.47 13.29 6.01
CA GLN A 25 -17.40 14.53 5.22
C GLN A 25 -17.55 14.28 3.71
N ILE A 26 -17.60 13.01 3.29
CA ILE A 26 -17.73 12.67 1.89
C ILE A 26 -19.18 12.84 1.47
N THR A 27 -19.41 13.81 0.63
CA THR A 27 -20.73 14.08 0.03
C THR A 27 -20.95 13.19 -1.19
N LYS A 28 -22.18 13.24 -1.75
CA LYS A 28 -22.48 12.56 -3.04
C LYS A 28 -21.59 13.04 -4.18
N ASP A 29 -21.17 14.31 -4.12
CA ASP A 29 -20.25 14.88 -5.11
C ASP A 29 -18.80 14.42 -4.93
N GLY A 30 -18.50 13.64 -3.88
CA GLY A 30 -17.18 13.16 -3.54
C GLY A 30 -16.28 14.22 -2.91
N VAL A 31 -15.05 13.84 -2.57
CA VAL A 31 -14.05 14.71 -1.96
C VAL A 31 -12.73 14.61 -2.72
N PRO A 32 -12.04 15.73 -3.02
CA PRO A 32 -10.70 15.69 -3.58
C PRO A 32 -9.73 14.97 -2.65
N VAL A 33 -8.94 14.08 -3.21
CA VAL A 33 -7.92 13.31 -2.46
C VAL A 33 -6.60 13.28 -3.20
N CYS A 34 -5.53 13.19 -2.42
CA CYS A 34 -4.19 12.87 -2.89
C CYS A 34 -3.76 11.57 -2.21
N ILE A 35 -3.51 10.52 -2.99
CA ILE A 35 -3.05 9.23 -2.50
C ILE A 35 -1.61 9.03 -2.95
N THR A 36 -0.72 8.78 -1.99
CA THR A 36 0.69 8.51 -2.26
C THR A 36 1.05 7.12 -1.79
N VAL A 37 1.71 6.36 -2.67
CA VAL A 37 2.32 5.07 -2.34
C VAL A 37 3.80 5.16 -2.65
N THR A 38 4.65 4.94 -1.63
CA THR A 38 6.11 5.00 -1.78
C THR A 38 6.76 3.74 -1.22
N LEU A 39 7.67 3.18 -2.00
CA LEU A 39 8.55 2.09 -1.62
C LEU A 39 9.97 2.62 -1.60
N LEU A 40 10.69 2.42 -0.49
CA LEU A 40 12.11 2.71 -0.39
C LEU A 40 12.89 1.46 -0.78
N ASP A 41 13.83 1.62 -1.71
CA ASP A 41 14.62 0.52 -2.27
C ASP A 41 16.10 0.61 -1.87
N GLY A 42 16.57 1.75 -1.31
CA GLY A 42 17.94 1.88 -0.83
C GLY A 42 18.31 3.28 -0.35
N LEU A 43 19.34 3.35 0.50
CA LEU A 43 20.00 4.59 0.89
C LEU A 43 21.18 4.82 -0.06
N VAL A 44 21.28 6.01 -0.63
CA VAL A 44 22.34 6.38 -1.55
C VAL A 44 23.28 7.35 -0.83
N LEU A 45 24.46 6.84 -0.49
CA LEU A 45 25.49 7.57 0.24
C LEU A 45 26.57 8.00 -0.76
N ALA A 46 26.65 9.28 -0.96
CA ALA A 46 27.62 9.93 -1.82
C ALA A 46 28.88 10.32 -1.04
N ARG A 47 29.92 10.81 -1.71
CA ARG A 47 31.11 11.35 -1.06
C ARG A 47 30.83 12.71 -0.44
N SER A 48 30.01 13.50 -1.10
CA SER A 48 29.47 14.74 -0.56
C SER A 48 28.13 14.47 0.16
N VAL A 49 27.95 15.00 1.38
CA VAL A 49 26.65 14.94 2.09
C VAL A 49 25.53 15.63 1.32
N PHE A 50 25.87 16.59 0.49
CA PHE A 50 24.93 17.30 -0.38
C PHE A 50 24.29 16.36 -1.41
N ASN A 51 25.04 15.36 -1.89
CA ASN A 51 24.62 14.41 -2.91
C ASN A 51 24.01 13.11 -2.34
N HIS A 52 23.83 13.01 -1.04
CA HIS A 52 23.11 11.89 -0.42
C HIS A 52 21.66 11.85 -0.92
N SER A 53 21.13 10.66 -1.14
CA SER A 53 19.79 10.46 -1.68
C SER A 53 19.21 9.10 -1.27
N MET A 54 18.09 8.74 -1.88
CA MET A 54 17.44 7.44 -1.71
C MET A 54 17.03 6.87 -3.07
N ASN A 55 17.11 5.56 -3.22
CA ASN A 55 16.44 4.84 -4.31
C ASN A 55 15.02 4.52 -3.87
N TYR A 56 14.05 4.78 -4.72
CA TYR A 56 12.64 4.63 -4.41
C TYR A 56 11.77 4.52 -5.66
N ARG A 57 10.58 3.98 -5.46
CA ARG A 57 9.46 4.00 -6.40
C ARG A 57 8.29 4.68 -5.70
N SER A 58 7.79 5.76 -6.27
CA SER A 58 6.68 6.53 -5.70
C SER A 58 5.65 6.82 -6.77
N VAL A 59 4.37 6.73 -6.39
CA VAL A 59 3.26 7.20 -7.21
C VAL A 59 2.39 8.12 -6.37
N VAL A 60 1.99 9.22 -6.97
CA VAL A 60 1.00 10.16 -6.43
C VAL A 60 -0.20 10.12 -7.36
N ILE A 61 -1.37 9.91 -6.81
CA ILE A 61 -2.64 9.88 -7.52
C ILE A 61 -3.49 11.03 -6.98
N LEU A 62 -3.91 11.90 -7.88
CA LEU A 62 -4.86 12.97 -7.60
C LEU A 62 -6.22 12.55 -8.16
N GLY A 63 -7.27 12.75 -7.40
CA GLY A 63 -8.58 12.33 -7.84
C GLY A 63 -9.68 12.71 -6.86
N LYS A 64 -10.84 12.20 -7.14
CA LYS A 64 -12.04 12.42 -6.34
C LYS A 64 -12.50 11.09 -5.76
N ALA A 65 -12.50 10.99 -4.44
CA ALA A 65 -13.03 9.84 -3.73
C ALA A 65 -14.54 9.94 -3.60
N THR A 66 -15.25 8.90 -4.02
CA THR A 66 -16.72 8.77 -3.87
C THR A 66 -17.06 7.51 -3.11
N LEU A 67 -18.23 7.47 -2.45
CA LEU A 67 -18.69 6.26 -1.77
C LEU A 67 -19.11 5.19 -2.78
N ALA A 68 -18.70 3.96 -2.56
CA ALA A 68 -19.29 2.79 -3.19
C ALA A 68 -20.61 2.49 -2.44
N GLU A 69 -21.73 3.00 -2.95
CA GLU A 69 -23.04 2.86 -2.31
C GLU A 69 -23.70 1.51 -2.64
N ASP A 70 -23.47 0.99 -3.85
CA ASP A 70 -23.99 -0.32 -4.26
C ASP A 70 -23.40 -1.44 -3.40
N PRO A 71 -24.21 -2.29 -2.75
CA PRO A 71 -23.74 -3.41 -1.94
C PRO A 71 -22.86 -4.41 -2.70
N GLN A 72 -23.12 -4.63 -3.97
CA GLN A 72 -22.33 -5.55 -4.82
C GLN A 72 -20.95 -4.97 -5.09
N GLU A 73 -20.89 -3.68 -5.48
CA GLU A 73 -19.61 -2.97 -5.66
C GLU A 73 -18.81 -2.96 -4.36
N LYS A 74 -19.48 -2.69 -3.24
CA LYS A 74 -18.84 -2.66 -1.91
C LYS A 74 -18.22 -3.99 -1.54
N LEU A 75 -18.93 -5.09 -1.78
CA LEU A 75 -18.43 -6.44 -1.53
C LEU A 75 -17.25 -6.78 -2.44
N ALA A 76 -17.34 -6.46 -3.72
CA ALA A 76 -16.27 -6.64 -4.69
C ALA A 76 -15.01 -5.83 -4.32
N ALA A 77 -15.18 -4.60 -3.86
CA ALA A 77 -14.09 -3.75 -3.39
C ALA A 77 -13.41 -4.30 -2.15
N LEU A 78 -14.17 -4.83 -1.18
CA LEU A 78 -13.62 -5.48 0.02
C LEU A 78 -12.84 -6.75 -0.34
N ARG A 79 -13.32 -7.52 -1.32
CA ARG A 79 -12.56 -8.65 -1.89
C ARG A 79 -11.25 -8.17 -2.52
N THR A 80 -11.30 -7.13 -3.34
CA THR A 80 -10.12 -6.53 -3.98
C THR A 80 -9.09 -6.07 -2.93
N LEU A 81 -9.54 -5.44 -1.85
CA LEU A 81 -8.68 -5.02 -0.73
C LEU A 81 -8.03 -6.23 -0.04
N SER A 82 -8.80 -7.27 0.26
CA SER A 82 -8.31 -8.49 0.90
C SER A 82 -7.27 -9.21 0.04
N GLU A 83 -7.58 -9.42 -1.23
CA GLU A 83 -6.69 -10.07 -2.19
C GLU A 83 -5.43 -9.25 -2.52
N HIS A 84 -5.51 -7.91 -2.42
CA HIS A 84 -4.33 -7.05 -2.54
C HIS A 84 -3.38 -7.22 -1.36
N ILE A 85 -3.91 -7.34 -0.15
CA ILE A 85 -3.11 -7.54 1.07
C ILE A 85 -2.50 -8.94 1.09
N LEU A 86 -3.33 -9.96 0.87
CA LEU A 86 -2.90 -11.36 0.93
C LEU A 86 -3.76 -12.22 -0.01
N PRO A 87 -3.27 -12.53 -1.21
CA PRO A 87 -3.98 -13.36 -2.19
C PRO A 87 -4.39 -14.72 -1.61
N GLY A 88 -5.64 -15.12 -1.85
CA GLY A 88 -6.24 -16.35 -1.34
C GLY A 88 -6.90 -16.23 0.04
N ARG A 89 -6.73 -15.10 0.73
CA ARG A 89 -7.32 -14.91 2.06
C ARG A 89 -8.83 -14.73 2.04
N TRP A 90 -9.36 -14.13 0.99
CA TRP A 90 -10.79 -13.87 0.88
C TRP A 90 -11.63 -15.14 0.92
N GLU A 91 -11.21 -16.18 0.22
CA GLU A 91 -11.94 -17.45 0.15
C GLU A 91 -11.83 -18.27 1.45
N ASP A 92 -10.75 -18.10 2.21
CA ASP A 92 -10.49 -18.82 3.46
C ASP A 92 -11.10 -18.11 4.69
N ALA A 93 -11.43 -16.84 4.58
CA ALA A 93 -12.03 -16.06 5.67
C ALA A 93 -13.55 -16.06 5.59
N ARG A 94 -14.21 -15.95 6.77
CA ARG A 94 -15.65 -15.70 6.82
C ARG A 94 -15.99 -14.38 6.12
N GLN A 95 -16.95 -14.44 5.23
CA GLN A 95 -17.44 -13.25 4.52
C GLN A 95 -18.10 -12.23 5.47
N PRO A 96 -18.04 -10.93 5.17
CA PRO A 96 -18.69 -9.92 5.99
C PRO A 96 -20.22 -10.10 5.99
N ASN A 97 -20.83 -9.97 7.15
CA ASN A 97 -22.29 -9.96 7.28
C ASN A 97 -22.87 -8.56 6.98
N GLU A 98 -24.19 -8.45 6.90
CA GLU A 98 -24.89 -7.21 6.59
C GLU A 98 -24.57 -6.07 7.57
N ARG A 99 -24.44 -6.38 8.88
CA ARG A 99 -24.10 -5.40 9.90
C ARG A 99 -22.70 -4.84 9.69
N GLU A 100 -21.75 -5.71 9.39
CA GLU A 100 -20.36 -5.34 9.10
C GLU A 100 -20.27 -4.52 7.81
N LEU A 101 -21.00 -4.90 6.76
CA LEU A 101 -21.08 -4.12 5.53
C LEU A 101 -21.67 -2.72 5.77
N LYS A 102 -22.72 -2.61 6.58
CA LYS A 102 -23.32 -1.31 6.95
C LYS A 102 -22.36 -0.43 7.77
N ALA A 103 -21.54 -1.04 8.64
CA ALA A 103 -20.59 -0.34 9.48
C ALA A 103 -19.30 0.08 8.74
N THR A 104 -19.08 -0.42 7.52
CA THR A 104 -17.88 -0.14 6.72
C THR A 104 -18.22 0.82 5.58
N SER A 105 -17.48 1.90 5.45
CA SER A 105 -17.48 2.74 4.25
C SER A 105 -16.37 2.31 3.31
N VAL A 106 -16.69 2.17 2.04
CA VAL A 106 -15.73 1.91 0.97
C VAL A 106 -15.75 3.10 0.01
N LEU A 107 -14.57 3.59 -0.31
CA LEU A 107 -14.37 4.66 -1.27
C LEU A 107 -13.73 4.11 -2.52
N ARG A 108 -14.20 4.58 -3.66
CA ARG A 108 -13.55 4.39 -4.95
C ARG A 108 -12.88 5.68 -5.39
N VAL A 109 -11.70 5.57 -5.96
CA VAL A 109 -10.92 6.66 -6.52
C VAL A 109 -10.47 6.24 -7.90
N PRO A 110 -11.05 6.77 -8.98
CA PRO A 110 -10.56 6.55 -10.33
C PRO A 110 -9.12 7.05 -10.46
N ILE A 111 -8.27 6.29 -11.16
CA ILE A 111 -6.88 6.66 -11.44
C ILE A 111 -6.87 7.39 -12.80
N GLU A 112 -7.16 8.67 -12.78
CA GLU A 112 -7.21 9.52 -13.99
C GLU A 112 -5.99 10.42 -14.07
N GLU A 113 -5.59 11.00 -12.94
CA GLU A 113 -4.44 11.88 -12.84
C GLU A 113 -3.42 11.30 -11.86
N PHE A 114 -2.22 11.01 -12.35
CA PHE A 114 -1.16 10.46 -11.51
C PHE A 114 0.23 10.88 -12.00
N SER A 115 1.19 10.85 -11.07
CA SER A 115 2.60 11.01 -11.35
C SER A 115 3.36 9.85 -10.71
N ALA A 116 4.26 9.23 -11.48
CA ALA A 116 5.13 8.19 -10.98
C ALA A 116 6.59 8.65 -11.07
N LYS A 117 7.33 8.46 -9.98
CA LYS A 117 8.76 8.78 -9.92
C LYS A 117 9.53 7.56 -9.43
N VAL A 118 10.52 7.17 -10.21
CA VAL A 118 11.44 6.07 -9.88
C VAL A 118 12.84 6.64 -9.89
N ARG A 119 13.57 6.41 -8.81
CA ARG A 119 15.00 6.64 -8.73
C ARG A 119 15.69 5.33 -8.37
N GLY A 120 16.69 4.98 -9.15
CA GLY A 120 17.57 3.82 -8.94
C GLY A 120 18.99 4.18 -9.32
N GLY A 121 19.95 3.39 -8.86
CA GLY A 121 21.36 3.53 -9.23
C GLY A 121 22.26 4.06 -8.12
N PRO A 122 23.54 4.25 -8.44
CA PRO A 122 24.58 4.66 -7.52
C PRO A 122 24.46 6.15 -7.13
N PRO A 123 25.28 6.62 -6.17
CA PRO A 123 25.48 8.04 -5.95
C PRO A 123 26.10 8.69 -7.18
N ILE A 124 25.79 9.96 -7.36
CA ILE A 124 26.42 10.83 -8.37
C ILE A 124 27.01 11.99 -7.60
N ASP A 125 28.32 12.09 -7.61
CA ASP A 125 29.10 13.18 -7.01
C ASP A 125 29.61 14.13 -8.08
N ASP A 126 30.05 15.32 -7.67
CA ASP A 126 30.80 16.22 -8.54
C ASP A 126 32.20 15.63 -8.80
N GLU A 127 32.78 15.93 -9.96
CA GLU A 127 34.01 15.28 -10.41
C GLU A 127 35.18 15.42 -9.42
N GLU A 128 35.28 16.55 -8.75
CA GLU A 128 36.30 16.80 -7.73
C GLU A 128 36.15 15.93 -6.47
N ASP A 129 34.93 15.54 -6.13
CA ASP A 129 34.62 14.73 -4.96
C ASP A 129 35.03 13.25 -5.13
N TYR A 130 35.19 12.78 -6.39
CA TYR A 130 35.60 11.37 -6.62
C TYR A 130 36.98 11.04 -6.04
N SER A 131 37.82 12.03 -5.81
CA SER A 131 39.12 11.87 -5.15
C SER A 131 39.04 11.81 -3.62
N PHE A 132 37.88 12.14 -3.01
CA PHE A 132 37.72 12.18 -1.57
C PHE A 132 37.75 10.76 -0.97
N PRO A 133 38.59 10.49 0.05
CA PRO A 133 38.84 9.14 0.55
C PRO A 133 37.74 8.66 1.53
N THR A 134 36.48 8.71 1.11
CA THR A 134 35.34 8.16 1.87
C THR A 134 34.60 7.12 1.05
N TRP A 135 33.99 6.16 1.70
CA TRP A 135 33.16 5.18 1.05
C TRP A 135 31.89 5.86 0.51
N ALA A 136 31.52 5.50 -0.71
CA ALA A 136 30.25 5.91 -1.33
C ALA A 136 29.59 4.72 -2.02
N GLY A 137 28.28 4.65 -2.00
CA GLY A 137 27.57 3.51 -2.56
C GLY A 137 26.09 3.50 -2.17
N VAL A 138 25.46 2.34 -2.36
CA VAL A 138 24.05 2.11 -2.01
C VAL A 138 23.97 1.08 -0.90
N VAL A 139 23.20 1.37 0.14
CA VAL A 139 22.72 0.37 1.10
C VAL A 139 21.33 -0.07 0.65
N PRO A 140 21.16 -1.25 0.04
CA PRO A 140 19.85 -1.74 -0.38
C PRO A 140 18.92 -1.92 0.83
N LEU A 141 17.64 -1.58 0.64
CA LEU A 141 16.58 -1.81 1.62
C LEU A 141 15.60 -2.83 1.06
N GLU A 142 15.34 -3.87 1.84
CA GLU A 142 14.35 -4.90 1.49
C GLU A 142 13.35 -5.08 2.62
N MET A 143 12.07 -5.13 2.25
CA MET A 143 11.02 -5.54 3.18
C MET A 143 10.74 -7.02 2.94
N VAL A 144 11.03 -7.85 3.92
CA VAL A 144 10.82 -9.30 3.88
C VAL A 144 9.72 -9.72 4.85
N ALA A 145 8.92 -10.71 4.46
CA ALA A 145 7.97 -11.32 5.36
C ALA A 145 8.72 -12.25 6.32
N ALA A 146 8.52 -12.07 7.61
CA ALA A 146 9.01 -13.00 8.62
C ALA A 146 8.12 -14.26 8.69
N LYS A 147 8.55 -15.26 9.46
CA LYS A 147 7.75 -16.44 9.75
C LYS A 147 6.42 -16.04 10.39
N PRO A 148 5.27 -16.55 9.91
CA PRO A 148 3.98 -16.30 10.55
C PRO A 148 3.98 -16.68 12.03
N ILE A 149 3.24 -15.91 12.81
CA ILE A 149 3.05 -16.13 14.25
C ILE A 149 1.56 -16.44 14.45
N ASP A 150 1.28 -17.55 15.10
CA ASP A 150 -0.09 -17.99 15.37
C ASP A 150 -0.77 -17.08 16.39
N ASP A 151 -2.06 -16.86 16.22
CA ASP A 151 -2.89 -16.19 17.22
C ASP A 151 -3.01 -17.10 18.46
N ALA A 152 -2.90 -16.52 19.67
CA ALA A 152 -2.98 -17.26 20.93
C ALA A 152 -4.34 -17.99 21.13
N ARG A 153 -5.38 -17.61 20.39
CA ARG A 153 -6.71 -18.18 20.41
C ARG A 153 -7.01 -19.02 19.16
N LEU A 154 -5.98 -19.41 18.43
CA LEU A 154 -6.13 -20.29 17.27
C LEU A 154 -6.70 -21.64 17.75
N LEU A 155 -7.70 -22.15 17.03
CA LEU A 155 -8.27 -23.46 17.32
C LEU A 155 -7.22 -24.56 17.14
N ALA A 156 -7.25 -25.55 18.01
CA ALA A 156 -6.34 -26.70 17.93
C ALA A 156 -6.44 -27.41 16.57
N GLY A 157 -5.30 -27.80 16.03
CA GLY A 157 -5.20 -28.49 14.73
C GLY A 157 -5.32 -27.57 13.50
N LYS A 158 -5.42 -26.25 13.68
CA LYS A 158 -5.33 -25.31 12.56
C LYS A 158 -3.88 -24.98 12.27
N GLU A 159 -3.49 -25.13 11.02
CA GLU A 159 -2.15 -24.80 10.54
C GLU A 159 -2.14 -23.50 9.74
N VAL A 160 -0.95 -22.89 9.66
CA VAL A 160 -0.72 -21.74 8.78
C VAL A 160 -0.98 -22.13 7.32
N PRO A 161 -1.92 -21.50 6.62
CA PRO A 161 -2.21 -21.83 5.23
C PRO A 161 -1.03 -21.52 4.31
N ALA A 162 -0.96 -22.25 3.19
CA ALA A 162 0.17 -22.14 2.26
C ALA A 162 0.38 -20.72 1.74
N TYR A 163 -0.69 -19.98 1.47
CA TYR A 163 -0.60 -18.58 0.97
C TYR A 163 0.01 -17.63 2.02
N ALA A 164 -0.18 -17.88 3.33
CA ALA A 164 0.43 -17.09 4.39
C ALA A 164 1.86 -17.56 4.71
N ARG A 165 2.09 -18.88 4.68
CA ARG A 165 3.43 -19.48 4.90
C ARG A 165 4.43 -19.05 3.84
N ASN A 166 3.98 -18.97 2.59
CA ASN A 166 4.81 -18.67 1.43
C ASN A 166 4.63 -17.23 0.94
N TYR A 167 4.11 -16.34 1.80
CA TYR A 167 3.90 -14.95 1.41
C TYR A 167 5.22 -14.29 1.04
N THR A 168 5.24 -13.74 -0.16
CA THR A 168 6.32 -12.86 -0.63
C THR A 168 5.71 -11.56 -1.11
N ARG A 169 6.26 -10.44 -0.68
CA ARG A 169 5.83 -9.15 -1.20
C ARG A 169 6.20 -9.08 -2.68
N LYS A 170 5.20 -8.83 -3.55
CA LYS A 170 5.48 -8.57 -4.97
C LYS A 170 6.32 -7.30 -5.09
N ARG A 171 7.47 -7.40 -5.76
CA ARG A 171 8.40 -6.29 -6.02
C ARG A 171 7.93 -5.42 -7.17
#